data_c799df879076a86b42715fa51a9f30fc
#
_entry.id   c799df879076a86b42715fa51a9f30fc
#
_cell.length_a   1.000
_cell.length_b   1.000
_cell.length_c   1.000
_cell.angle_alpha   90.00
_cell.angle_beta   90.00
_cell.angle_gamma   90.00
#
_symmetry.space_group_name_H-M   'P 1'
#
loop_
_entity.id
_entity.type
_entity.pdbx_description
1 polymer ?
#
loop_
_entity_poly.entity_id
_entity_poly.type
_entity_poly.pdbx_seq_one_letter_code
_entity_poly.pdbx_strand_id
1 'polypeptide(L)'
;MIVDKWQNILNLKEWRFTVQEILPEQVVYDNDCPVKDRYFVGIEIDKENKVGTIYHDRELTEADIIHELLHVKYPNKSEEWINKTENIILNNG
;
A
#
# COMPACT_ATOMS: atom_id res chain seq x y z
N MET A 1 -4.22 -6.60 13.79
CA MET A 1 -3.75 -6.70 12.41
C MET A 1 -2.66 -5.67 12.15
N ILE A 2 -1.72 -5.97 11.29
CA ILE A 2 -0.60 -5.04 11.03
C ILE A 2 -1.07 -3.70 10.48
N VAL A 3 -2.12 -3.71 9.68
CA VAL A 3 -2.69 -2.46 9.12
C VAL A 3 -3.13 -1.52 10.24
N ASP A 4 -3.81 -2.05 11.25
CA ASP A 4 -4.29 -1.24 12.38
C ASP A 4 -3.15 -0.61 13.16
N LYS A 5 -2.08 -1.38 13.35
CA LYS A 5 -0.88 -0.88 14.03
C LYS A 5 -0.31 0.35 13.31
N TRP A 6 -0.15 0.26 12.00
CA TRP A 6 0.44 1.34 11.23
C TRP A 6 -0.51 2.50 11.02
N GLN A 7 -1.83 2.24 11.00
CA GLN A 7 -2.81 3.33 11.02
C GLN A 7 -2.63 4.20 12.25
N ASN A 8 -2.42 3.58 13.41
CA ASN A 8 -2.20 4.29 14.64
C ASN A 8 -0.90 5.10 14.61
N ILE A 9 0.18 4.47 14.16
CA ILE A 9 1.51 5.11 14.12
C ILE A 9 1.52 6.28 13.14
N LEU A 10 0.87 6.13 11.99
CA LEU A 10 0.82 7.16 10.96
C LEU A 10 -0.33 8.17 11.15
N ASN A 11 -1.07 8.03 12.23
CA ASN A 11 -2.18 8.93 12.55
C ASN A 11 -3.28 8.92 11.49
N LEU A 12 -3.65 7.71 11.05
CA LEU A 12 -4.69 7.48 10.06
C LEU A 12 -5.90 6.76 10.66
N LYS A 13 -6.18 6.99 11.93
CA LYS A 13 -7.25 6.28 12.66
C LYS A 13 -8.63 6.52 12.08
N GLU A 14 -8.84 7.66 11.44
CA GLU A 14 -10.13 7.99 10.84
C GLU A 14 -10.42 7.23 9.57
N TRP A 15 -9.39 6.61 8.99
CA TRP A 15 -9.52 5.86 7.76
C TRP A 15 -9.96 4.43 8.02
N ARG A 16 -10.67 3.87 7.05
CA ARG A 16 -11.03 2.46 7.05
C ARG A 16 -10.28 1.80 5.91
N PHE A 17 -9.48 0.81 6.23
CA PHE A 17 -8.72 0.07 5.23
C PHE A 17 -9.20 -1.36 5.13
N THR A 18 -9.39 -1.81 3.89
CA THR A 18 -9.73 -3.18 3.56
C THR A 18 -8.55 -3.76 2.78
N VAL A 19 -8.25 -5.02 3.03
CA VAL A 19 -7.21 -5.74 2.31
C VAL A 19 -7.89 -6.80 1.47
N GLN A 20 -7.59 -6.82 0.17
CA GLN A 20 -8.21 -7.76 -0.75
C GLN A 20 -7.18 -8.46 -1.60
N GLU A 21 -7.18 -9.80 -1.54
CA GLU A 21 -6.33 -10.59 -2.41
C GLU A 21 -6.96 -10.68 -3.80
N ILE A 22 -6.14 -10.52 -4.82
CA ILE A 22 -6.56 -10.65 -6.21
C ILE A 22 -5.73 -11.73 -6.89
N LEU A 23 -6.32 -12.32 -7.93
CA LEU A 23 -5.59 -13.30 -8.71
C LEU A 23 -4.66 -12.58 -9.69
N PRO A 24 -3.49 -13.15 -10.00
CA PRO A 24 -2.56 -12.51 -10.93
C PRO A 24 -3.17 -12.14 -12.27
N GLU A 25 -4.08 -12.93 -12.77
CA GLU A 25 -4.74 -12.65 -14.05
C GLU A 25 -5.73 -11.50 -14.00
N GLN A 26 -6.07 -11.01 -12.79
CA GLN A 26 -6.93 -9.85 -12.63
C GLN A 26 -6.17 -8.53 -12.71
N VAL A 27 -4.85 -8.60 -12.68
CA VAL A 27 -4.01 -7.42 -12.72
C VAL A 27 -3.78 -7.02 -14.17
N VAL A 28 -4.05 -5.75 -14.47
CA VAL A 28 -3.82 -5.20 -15.81
C VAL A 28 -2.49 -4.44 -15.80
N TYR A 29 -1.60 -4.84 -16.69
CA TYR A 29 -0.32 -4.18 -16.86
C TYR A 29 -0.32 -3.39 -18.15
N ASP A 30 0.21 -2.18 -18.11
CA ASP A 30 0.26 -1.30 -19.27
C ASP A 30 1.37 -1.67 -20.25
N ASN A 31 2.24 -2.60 -19.87
CA ASN A 31 3.39 -3.00 -20.67
C ASN A 31 3.38 -4.49 -20.92
N ASP A 32 4.14 -4.92 -21.95
CA ASP A 32 4.31 -6.32 -22.29
C ASP A 32 5.25 -7.07 -21.35
N CYS A 33 5.38 -6.63 -20.14
CA CYS A 33 6.25 -7.29 -19.17
C CYS A 33 5.71 -8.65 -18.76
N PRO A 34 6.57 -9.65 -18.59
CA PRO A 34 6.12 -10.99 -18.19
C PRO A 34 5.42 -10.93 -16.84
N VAL A 35 4.19 -11.40 -16.79
CA VAL A 35 3.37 -11.38 -15.56
C VAL A 35 4.00 -12.25 -14.48
N LYS A 36 4.61 -13.36 -14.85
CA LYS A 36 5.20 -14.32 -13.90
C LYS A 36 6.27 -13.74 -12.99
N ASP A 37 6.93 -12.66 -13.42
CA ASP A 37 8.00 -12.04 -12.65
C ASP A 37 7.52 -10.81 -11.89
N ARG A 38 6.22 -10.59 -11.86
CA ARG A 38 5.65 -9.40 -11.22
C ARG A 38 4.76 -9.76 -10.06
N TYR A 39 4.89 -8.94 -9.03
CA TYR A 39 4.00 -8.98 -7.89
C TYR A 39 3.27 -7.64 -7.86
N PHE A 40 2.01 -7.69 -7.49
CA PHE A 40 1.20 -6.48 -7.44
C PHE A 40 0.77 -6.19 -6.01
N VAL A 41 1.05 -4.97 -5.58
CA VAL A 41 0.46 -4.39 -4.37
C VAL A 41 0.09 -2.97 -4.74
N GLY A 42 -1.16 -2.63 -4.54
CA GLY A 42 -1.63 -1.29 -4.85
C GLY A 42 -2.77 -0.88 -3.95
N ILE A 43 -3.13 0.38 -4.01
CA ILE A 43 -4.20 0.89 -3.17
C ILE A 43 -5.16 1.76 -3.98
N GLU A 44 -6.45 1.60 -3.70
CA GLU A 44 -7.49 2.48 -4.19
C GLU A 44 -7.94 3.35 -3.04
N ILE A 45 -7.97 4.65 -3.25
CA ILE A 45 -8.22 5.62 -2.19
C ILE A 45 -9.48 6.42 -2.50
N ASP A 46 -10.39 6.47 -1.52
CA ASP A 46 -11.54 7.36 -1.54
C ASP A 46 -11.34 8.40 -0.44
N LYS A 47 -10.83 9.55 -0.81
CA LYS A 47 -10.52 10.61 0.15
C LYS A 47 -11.75 11.20 0.81
N GLU A 48 -12.85 11.27 0.10
CA GLU A 48 -14.07 11.87 0.61
C GLU A 48 -14.63 11.06 1.76
N ASN A 49 -14.64 9.75 1.62
CA ASN A 49 -15.17 8.85 2.64
C ASN A 49 -14.10 8.28 3.56
N LYS A 50 -12.83 8.62 3.32
CA LYS A 50 -11.68 8.12 4.07
C LYS A 50 -11.64 6.59 4.10
N VAL A 51 -11.76 6.00 2.93
CA VAL A 51 -11.72 4.56 2.75
C VAL A 51 -10.59 4.21 1.79
N GLY A 52 -9.83 3.18 2.11
CA GLY A 52 -8.79 2.67 1.23
C GLY A 52 -8.90 1.16 1.10
N THR A 53 -8.62 0.64 -0.08
CA THR A 53 -8.58 -0.80 -0.31
C THR A 53 -7.20 -1.15 -0.85
N ILE A 54 -6.51 -2.03 -0.14
CA ILE A 54 -5.19 -2.52 -0.55
C ILE A 54 -5.40 -3.83 -1.29
N TYR A 55 -4.99 -3.85 -2.56
CA TYR A 55 -5.06 -5.05 -3.40
C TYR A 55 -3.69 -5.70 -3.47
N HIS A 56 -3.66 -7.02 -3.39
CA HIS A 56 -2.40 -7.74 -3.47
C HIS A 56 -2.60 -9.11 -4.12
N ASP A 57 -1.61 -9.53 -4.88
CA ASP A 57 -1.59 -10.86 -5.48
C ASP A 57 -0.56 -11.78 -4.83
N ARG A 58 0.11 -11.29 -3.80
CA ARG A 58 1.07 -12.04 -3.01
C ARG A 58 0.86 -11.70 -1.54
N GLU A 59 1.52 -12.44 -0.66
CA GLU A 59 1.45 -12.14 0.75
C GLU A 59 1.99 -10.75 1.06
N LEU A 60 1.23 -9.97 1.81
CA LEU A 60 1.63 -8.63 2.19
C LEU A 60 2.68 -8.65 3.28
N THR A 61 3.73 -7.85 3.10
CA THR A 61 4.72 -7.62 4.14
C THR A 61 4.39 -6.34 4.89
N GLU A 62 5.02 -6.15 6.05
CA GLU A 62 4.87 -4.90 6.79
C GLU A 62 5.31 -3.70 5.96
N ALA A 63 6.39 -3.87 5.19
CA ALA A 63 6.88 -2.82 4.29
C ALA A 63 5.83 -2.40 3.26
N ASP A 64 5.12 -3.37 2.69
CA ASP A 64 4.07 -3.08 1.72
C ASP A 64 2.98 -2.22 2.33
N ILE A 65 2.57 -2.57 3.53
CA ILE A 65 1.49 -1.85 4.22
C ILE A 65 1.93 -0.42 4.54
N ILE A 66 3.13 -0.24 5.04
CA ILE A 66 3.67 1.09 5.32
C ILE A 66 3.69 1.92 4.04
N HIS A 67 4.18 1.34 2.95
CA HIS A 67 4.28 1.99 1.66
C HIS A 67 2.92 2.53 1.20
N GLU A 68 1.90 1.68 1.23
CA GLU A 68 0.57 2.08 0.78
C GLU A 68 -0.07 3.11 1.71
N LEU A 69 0.11 2.97 3.01
CA LEU A 69 -0.43 3.95 3.95
C LEU A 69 0.27 5.31 3.83
N LEU A 70 1.55 5.31 3.47
CA LEU A 70 2.25 6.56 3.21
C LEU A 70 1.68 7.31 2.00
N HIS A 71 1.25 6.58 0.97
CA HIS A 71 0.57 7.19 -0.17
C HIS A 71 -0.74 7.87 0.25
N VAL A 72 -1.43 7.31 1.24
CA VAL A 72 -2.66 7.90 1.76
C VAL A 72 -2.36 9.17 2.54
N LYS A 73 -1.36 9.12 3.40
CA LYS A 73 -1.02 10.26 4.26
C LYS A 73 -0.35 11.40 3.50
N TYR A 74 0.46 11.06 2.51
CA TYR A 74 1.24 12.05 1.74
C TYR A 74 0.98 11.86 0.23
N PRO A 75 -0.22 12.18 -0.23
CA PRO A 75 -0.61 11.89 -1.61
C PRO A 75 0.16 12.68 -2.66
N ASN A 76 0.83 13.76 -2.27
CA ASN A 76 1.56 14.61 -3.19
C ASN A 76 3.06 14.30 -3.24
N LYS A 77 3.51 13.28 -2.52
CA LYS A 77 4.93 12.92 -2.53
C LYS A 77 5.22 11.90 -3.62
N SER A 78 6.47 11.95 -4.11
CA SER A 78 6.91 11.04 -5.15
C SER A 78 7.10 9.62 -4.61
N GLU A 79 7.12 8.65 -5.52
CA GLU A 79 7.41 7.26 -5.18
C GLU A 79 8.78 7.13 -4.52
N GLU A 80 9.76 7.87 -5.00
CA GLU A 80 11.10 7.86 -4.41
C GLU A 80 11.07 8.32 -2.96
N TRP A 81 10.36 9.40 -2.68
CA TRP A 81 10.20 9.91 -1.32
C TRP A 81 9.52 8.88 -0.42
N ILE A 82 8.48 8.24 -0.93
CA ILE A 82 7.75 7.20 -0.19
C ILE A 82 8.68 6.04 0.15
N ASN A 83 9.48 5.57 -0.82
CA ASN A 83 10.42 4.48 -0.59
C ASN A 83 11.45 4.81 0.48
N LYS A 84 11.99 6.01 0.44
CA LYS A 84 12.97 6.45 1.45
C LYS A 84 12.34 6.51 2.84
N THR A 85 11.15 7.06 2.92
CA THR A 85 10.43 7.20 4.20
C THR A 85 10.07 5.83 4.77
N GLU A 86 9.60 4.93 3.92
CA GLU A 86 9.32 3.55 4.31
C GLU A 86 10.54 2.89 4.95
N ASN A 87 11.71 3.03 4.33
CA ASN A 87 12.94 2.46 4.85
C ASN A 87 13.33 3.05 6.21
N ILE A 88 13.16 4.34 6.37
CA ILE A 88 13.45 5.01 7.65
C ILE A 88 12.54 4.49 8.74
N ILE A 89 11.25 4.36 8.45
CA ILE A 89 10.27 3.88 9.41
C ILE A 89 10.57 2.44 9.81
N LEU A 90 10.87 1.57 8.84
CA LEU A 90 11.18 0.17 9.11
C LEU A 90 12.44 0.01 9.96
N ASN A 91 13.46 0.82 9.71
CA ASN A 91 14.72 0.72 10.44
C ASN A 91 14.64 1.29 11.85
N ASN A 92 13.71 2.19 12.09
CA ASN A 92 13.53 2.82 13.41
C ASN A 92 12.37 2.24 14.21
N GLY A 93 11.60 1.40 13.58
CA GLY A 93 10.46 0.77 14.22
C GLY A 93 10.77 -0.63 14.65
#